data_35e7c4146f4b7c2477962b1e1e26c8bc
#
_entry.id   35e7c4146f4b7c2477962b1e1e26c8bc
#
_cell.length_a   1.000
_cell.length_b   1.000
_cell.length_c   1.000
_cell.angle_alpha   90.00
_cell.angle_beta   90.00
_cell.angle_gamma   90.00
#
_symmetry.space_group_name_H-M   'P 1'
#
loop_
_entity.id
_entity.type
_entity.pdbx_description
1 polymer ?
#
loop_
_entity_poly.entity_id
_entity_poly.type
_entity_poly.pdbx_seq_one_letter_code
_entity_poly.pdbx_strand_id
1 'polypeptide(L)'
;MISLRRQFATLLLVLLAALWLAPRAHAAAGAYEAELPAELSTARDMCALVPCKDVFPGASHFSERKGQPPYVEAYDNDSAQKKLLGYVMLSTDITDTPAYSGKPVVTLIGMDTQGHFVGVKVLKHSEPILLLGI
;
A
#
# COMPACT_ATOMS: atom_id res chain seq x y z
N MET A 1 -4.29 57.63 -25.81
CA MET A 1 -4.15 57.23 -24.39
C MET A 1 -4.96 56.00 -23.99
N ILE A 2 -5.79 55.40 -24.84
CA ILE A 2 -6.65 54.25 -24.49
C ILE A 2 -5.96 52.91 -24.73
N SER A 3 -4.87 52.85 -25.51
CA SER A 3 -4.22 51.56 -25.85
C SER A 3 -3.34 50.98 -24.73
N LEU A 4 -2.71 51.82 -23.93
CA LEU A 4 -1.79 51.35 -22.88
C LEU A 4 -2.49 50.63 -21.74
N ARG A 5 -3.65 51.12 -21.32
CA ARG A 5 -4.48 50.46 -20.26
C ARG A 5 -5.00 49.09 -20.65
N ARG A 6 -5.36 48.90 -21.93
CA ARG A 6 -5.81 47.61 -22.48
C ARG A 6 -4.67 46.60 -22.54
N GLN A 7 -3.46 47.03 -22.88
CA GLN A 7 -2.30 46.12 -22.91
C GLN A 7 -1.88 45.68 -21.53
N PHE A 8 -1.95 46.53 -20.50
CA PHE A 8 -1.68 46.14 -19.13
C PHE A 8 -2.72 45.16 -18.58
N ALA A 9 -3.99 45.34 -18.90
CA ALA A 9 -5.06 44.44 -18.45
C ALA A 9 -4.95 43.04 -19.10
N THR A 10 -4.57 42.96 -20.39
CA THR A 10 -4.36 41.66 -21.05
C THR A 10 -3.11 40.94 -20.55
N LEU A 11 -2.02 41.65 -20.25
CA LEU A 11 -0.79 41.11 -19.69
C LEU A 11 -1.04 40.55 -18.27
N LEU A 12 -1.82 41.26 -17.47
CA LEU A 12 -2.16 40.82 -16.11
C LEU A 12 -3.03 39.55 -16.11
N LEU A 13 -4.00 39.46 -17.05
CA LEU A 13 -4.84 38.28 -17.22
C LEU A 13 -4.06 37.04 -17.68
N VAL A 14 -3.08 37.20 -18.57
CA VAL A 14 -2.22 36.12 -19.05
C VAL A 14 -1.30 35.63 -17.95
N LEU A 15 -0.75 36.53 -17.13
CA LEU A 15 0.07 36.16 -15.95
C LEU A 15 -0.73 35.42 -14.89
N LEU A 16 -1.96 35.83 -14.61
CA LEU A 16 -2.86 35.12 -13.70
C LEU A 16 -3.25 33.75 -14.22
N ALA A 17 -3.50 33.59 -15.52
CA ALA A 17 -3.81 32.28 -16.11
C ALA A 17 -2.61 31.32 -16.08
N ALA A 18 -1.39 31.83 -16.25
CA ALA A 18 -0.17 31.02 -16.15
C ALA A 18 0.07 30.46 -14.74
N LEU A 19 -0.36 31.17 -13.69
CA LEU A 19 -0.26 30.69 -12.31
C LEU A 19 -1.20 29.52 -12.02
N TRP A 20 -2.29 29.36 -12.80
CA TRP A 20 -3.25 28.26 -12.63
C TRP A 20 -2.85 26.99 -13.39
N LEU A 21 -1.95 27.11 -14.37
CA LEU A 21 -1.42 25.98 -15.15
C LEU A 21 -0.09 25.44 -14.62
N ALA A 22 0.45 25.97 -13.52
CA ALA A 22 1.62 25.37 -12.90
C ALA A 22 1.28 23.92 -12.54
N PRO A 23 1.99 22.92 -13.09
CA PRO A 23 1.81 21.54 -12.66
C PRO A 23 2.06 21.53 -11.14
N ARG A 24 1.03 21.19 -10.37
CA ARG A 24 1.20 20.83 -8.98
C ARG A 24 2.09 19.60 -9.01
N ALA A 25 3.38 19.79 -8.79
CA ALA A 25 4.26 18.71 -8.46
C ALA A 25 3.66 18.09 -7.19
N HIS A 26 2.87 17.05 -7.36
CA HIS A 26 2.59 16.12 -6.31
C HIS A 26 3.97 15.52 -6.01
N ALA A 27 4.65 16.07 -5.00
CA ALA A 27 5.68 15.32 -4.34
C ALA A 27 4.99 14.00 -4.00
N ALA A 28 5.43 12.93 -4.64
CA ALA A 28 5.22 11.58 -4.16
C ALA A 28 5.99 11.50 -2.85
N ALA A 29 5.46 12.16 -1.82
CA ALA A 29 5.83 11.95 -0.43
C ALA A 29 5.57 10.47 -0.21
N GLY A 30 6.62 9.75 0.11
CA GLY A 30 6.69 8.32 0.08
C GLY A 30 5.47 7.68 0.71
N ALA A 31 4.81 6.84 -0.06
CA ALA A 31 3.68 6.02 0.37
C ALA A 31 4.04 5.03 1.51
N TYR A 32 5.20 5.19 2.13
CA TYR A 32 5.77 4.33 3.15
C TYR A 32 5.58 4.83 4.59
N GLU A 33 4.98 6.00 4.79
CA GLU A 33 4.67 6.54 6.12
C GLU A 33 3.19 6.41 6.51
N ALA A 34 2.37 5.70 5.74
CA ALA A 34 1.01 5.42 6.18
C ALA A 34 1.07 4.62 7.48
N GLU A 35 0.60 5.23 8.56
CA GLU A 35 0.49 4.54 9.85
C GLU A 35 -0.45 3.35 9.66
N LEU A 36 0.04 2.14 9.95
CA LEU A 36 -0.81 0.96 9.90
C LEU A 36 -1.88 1.05 11.01
N PRO A 37 -3.12 0.59 10.75
CA PRO A 37 -4.14 0.54 11.77
C PRO A 37 -3.63 -0.17 13.02
N ALA A 38 -3.85 0.44 14.19
CA ALA A 38 -3.36 -0.11 15.47
C ALA A 38 -3.93 -1.51 15.75
N GLU A 39 -5.15 -1.76 15.25
CA GLU A 39 -5.86 -3.04 15.35
C GLU A 39 -5.35 -4.12 14.39
N LEU A 40 -4.43 -3.81 13.47
CA LEU A 40 -3.99 -4.76 12.43
C LEU A 40 -3.48 -6.09 13.01
N SER A 41 -2.80 -6.05 14.15
CA SER A 41 -2.27 -7.25 14.82
C SER A 41 -3.36 -8.14 15.45
N THR A 42 -4.53 -7.57 15.76
CA THR A 42 -5.63 -8.25 16.46
C THR A 42 -6.89 -8.39 15.62
N ALA A 43 -6.97 -7.71 14.49
CA ALA A 43 -8.15 -7.72 13.64
C ALA A 43 -8.44 -9.13 13.10
N ARG A 44 -9.68 -9.57 13.24
CA ARG A 44 -10.16 -10.83 12.66
C ARG A 44 -10.23 -10.74 11.14
N ASP A 45 -10.73 -9.62 10.62
CA ASP A 45 -10.75 -9.34 9.18
C ASP A 45 -9.55 -8.47 8.81
N MET A 46 -8.38 -9.08 8.73
CA MET A 46 -7.14 -8.41 8.34
C MET A 46 -7.22 -7.81 6.93
N CYS A 47 -7.86 -8.52 6.01
CA CYS A 47 -7.92 -8.12 4.60
C CYS A 47 -8.87 -6.95 4.33
N ALA A 48 -9.69 -6.53 5.30
CA ALA A 48 -10.39 -5.25 5.26
C ALA A 48 -9.46 -4.05 5.55
N LEU A 49 -8.36 -4.28 6.26
CA LEU A 49 -7.41 -3.23 6.68
C LEU A 49 -6.19 -3.13 5.77
N VAL A 50 -5.80 -4.23 5.11
CA VAL A 50 -4.63 -4.28 4.23
C VAL A 50 -4.97 -4.95 2.89
N PRO A 51 -4.26 -4.58 1.80
CA PRO A 51 -4.63 -5.00 0.45
C PRO A 51 -4.17 -6.45 0.15
N CYS A 52 -4.83 -7.45 0.74
CA CYS A 52 -4.50 -8.87 0.54
C CYS A 52 -4.51 -9.29 -0.94
N LYS A 53 -5.33 -8.66 -1.77
CA LYS A 53 -5.36 -8.92 -3.22
C LYS A 53 -4.05 -8.56 -3.94
N ASP A 54 -3.26 -7.64 -3.41
CA ASP A 54 -1.98 -7.25 -4.02
C ASP A 54 -0.95 -8.39 -3.93
N VAL A 55 -1.05 -9.23 -2.90
CA VAL A 55 -0.16 -10.38 -2.71
C VAL A 55 -0.80 -11.72 -3.13
N PHE A 56 -2.13 -11.72 -3.34
CA PHE A 56 -2.84 -12.91 -3.83
C PHE A 56 -3.93 -12.51 -4.85
N PRO A 57 -3.56 -12.04 -6.05
CA PRO A 57 -4.49 -11.47 -7.04
C PRO A 57 -5.53 -12.49 -7.55
N GLY A 58 -5.20 -13.77 -7.57
CA GLY A 58 -6.12 -14.86 -7.97
C GLY A 58 -7.20 -15.19 -6.96
N ALA A 59 -7.14 -14.67 -5.73
CA ALA A 59 -8.17 -14.92 -4.73
C ALA A 59 -9.40 -14.02 -4.97
N SER A 60 -10.60 -14.60 -4.90
CA SER A 60 -11.87 -13.87 -4.93
C SER A 60 -12.41 -13.59 -3.52
N HIS A 61 -11.98 -14.36 -2.53
CA HIS A 61 -12.42 -14.27 -1.14
C HIS A 61 -11.28 -14.59 -0.18
N PHE A 62 -11.28 -13.91 0.99
CA PHE A 62 -10.35 -14.15 2.10
C PHE A 62 -11.15 -14.53 3.35
N SER A 63 -10.62 -15.48 4.14
CA SER A 63 -11.23 -15.86 5.41
C SER A 63 -10.92 -14.85 6.51
N GLU A 64 -11.57 -14.99 7.67
CA GLU A 64 -11.08 -14.39 8.90
C GLU A 64 -9.70 -14.97 9.26
N ARG A 65 -8.94 -14.18 10.03
CA ARG A 65 -7.63 -14.55 10.57
C ARG A 65 -7.77 -15.69 11.57
N LYS A 66 -6.90 -16.68 11.47
CA LYS A 66 -6.88 -17.88 12.31
C LYS A 66 -5.49 -18.47 12.41
N GLY A 67 -5.34 -19.48 13.26
CA GLY A 67 -4.10 -20.26 13.39
C GLY A 67 -3.06 -19.65 14.31
N GLN A 68 -1.95 -20.38 14.46
CA GLN A 68 -0.78 -19.99 15.24
C GLN A 68 0.48 -20.48 14.50
N PRO A 69 1.27 -19.59 13.86
CA PRO A 69 1.07 -18.14 13.77
C PRO A 69 -0.22 -17.77 12.99
N PRO A 70 -0.73 -16.54 13.18
CA PRO A 70 -1.96 -16.11 12.53
C PRO A 70 -1.82 -16.01 11.00
N TYR A 71 -2.85 -16.46 10.28
CA TYR A 71 -2.95 -16.36 8.82
C TYR A 71 -4.39 -16.20 8.36
N VAL A 72 -4.57 -15.83 7.11
CA VAL A 72 -5.84 -15.74 6.38
C VAL A 72 -5.78 -16.72 5.22
N GLU A 73 -6.85 -17.44 4.96
CA GLU A 73 -6.97 -18.30 3.78
C GLU A 73 -7.49 -17.53 2.58
N ALA A 74 -6.85 -17.74 1.44
CA ALA A 74 -7.23 -17.19 0.14
C ALA A 74 -7.98 -18.23 -0.67
N TYR A 75 -9.18 -17.88 -1.17
CA TYR A 75 -10.04 -18.80 -1.90
C TYR A 75 -10.43 -18.26 -3.28
N ASP A 76 -10.59 -19.18 -4.22
CA ASP A 76 -11.32 -18.96 -5.45
C ASP A 76 -12.78 -19.39 -5.26
N ASN A 77 -13.72 -18.46 -5.46
CA ASN A 77 -15.17 -18.73 -5.40
C ASN A 77 -15.81 -18.87 -6.78
N ASP A 78 -15.04 -18.68 -7.86
CA ASP A 78 -15.56 -18.74 -9.23
C ASP A 78 -15.83 -20.19 -9.68
N SER A 79 -15.38 -21.16 -8.91
CA SER A 79 -15.70 -22.57 -9.10
C SER A 79 -16.93 -22.96 -8.25
N ALA A 80 -17.74 -23.91 -8.72
CA ALA A 80 -18.90 -24.45 -8.00
C ALA A 80 -18.53 -25.02 -6.61
N GLN A 81 -17.24 -25.14 -6.32
CA GLN A 81 -16.68 -25.52 -5.04
C GLN A 81 -15.61 -24.50 -4.63
N LYS A 82 -15.78 -23.93 -3.43
CA LYS A 82 -14.82 -23.04 -2.81
C LYS A 82 -13.43 -23.70 -2.73
N LYS A 83 -12.49 -23.27 -3.59
CA LYS A 83 -11.15 -23.84 -3.67
C LYS A 83 -10.16 -23.03 -2.86
N LEU A 84 -9.45 -23.67 -1.93
CA LEU A 84 -8.33 -23.04 -1.23
C LEU A 84 -7.14 -22.88 -2.20
N LEU A 85 -6.68 -21.64 -2.38
CA LEU A 85 -5.54 -21.29 -3.21
C LEU A 85 -4.25 -21.16 -2.39
N GLY A 86 -4.36 -20.71 -1.13
CA GLY A 86 -3.22 -20.51 -0.27
C GLY A 86 -3.53 -19.64 0.94
N TYR A 87 -2.50 -18.93 1.42
CA TYR A 87 -2.51 -18.22 2.69
C TYR A 87 -1.93 -16.82 2.55
N VAL A 88 -2.44 -15.89 3.36
CA VAL A 88 -1.89 -14.53 3.49
C VAL A 88 -1.57 -14.29 4.96
N MET A 89 -0.38 -13.74 5.24
CA MET A 89 0.10 -13.51 6.60
C MET A 89 0.96 -12.24 6.68
N LEU A 90 1.14 -11.72 7.88
CA LEU A 90 2.10 -10.64 8.15
C LEU A 90 3.42 -11.24 8.64
N SER A 91 4.54 -10.67 8.21
CA SER A 91 5.87 -11.05 8.70
C SER A 91 5.97 -10.93 10.23
N THR A 92 5.37 -9.89 10.80
CA THR A 92 5.36 -9.61 12.24
C THR A 92 4.51 -10.58 13.07
N ASP A 93 3.65 -11.37 12.44
CA ASP A 93 2.93 -12.46 13.13
C ASP A 93 3.80 -13.70 13.30
N ILE A 94 4.85 -13.82 12.48
CA ILE A 94 5.77 -14.97 12.48
C ILE A 94 6.99 -14.65 13.33
N THR A 95 7.55 -13.44 13.16
CA THR A 95 8.75 -12.99 13.86
C THR A 95 8.75 -11.47 14.02
N ASP A 96 9.17 -11.02 15.20
CA ASP A 96 9.35 -9.58 15.51
C ASP A 96 10.84 -9.22 15.45
N THR A 97 11.50 -9.61 14.37
CA THR A 97 12.91 -9.33 14.16
C THR A 97 13.12 -7.87 13.81
N PRO A 98 13.89 -7.11 14.60
CA PRO A 98 14.18 -5.73 14.29
C PRO A 98 15.10 -5.64 13.05
N ALA A 99 14.81 -4.68 12.18
CA ALA A 99 15.66 -4.31 11.06
C ALA A 99 16.72 -3.28 11.49
N TYR A 100 17.43 -2.66 10.55
CA TYR A 100 18.50 -1.70 10.85
C TYR A 100 18.05 -0.51 11.70
N SER A 101 16.82 -0.02 11.50
CA SER A 101 16.21 1.05 12.30
C SER A 101 15.85 0.66 13.74
N GLY A 102 16.04 -0.59 14.13
CA GLY A 102 15.57 -1.15 15.40
C GLY A 102 14.07 -1.45 15.47
N LYS A 103 13.35 -1.27 14.35
CA LYS A 103 11.93 -1.59 14.20
C LYS A 103 11.75 -2.68 13.14
N PRO A 104 10.72 -3.55 13.25
CA PRO A 104 10.46 -4.56 12.24
C PRO A 104 9.96 -3.93 10.93
N VAL A 105 10.29 -4.58 9.81
CA VAL A 105 9.64 -4.33 8.52
C VAL A 105 8.35 -5.13 8.47
N VAL A 106 7.22 -4.45 8.39
CA VAL A 106 5.91 -5.10 8.29
C VAL A 106 5.64 -5.43 6.83
N THR A 107 5.57 -6.72 6.53
CA THR A 107 5.42 -7.23 5.17
C THR A 107 4.20 -8.14 5.09
N LEU A 108 3.36 -7.91 4.09
CA LEU A 108 2.26 -8.80 3.71
C LEU A 108 2.80 -9.86 2.75
N ILE A 109 2.50 -11.11 3.02
CA ILE A 109 3.05 -12.27 2.30
C ILE A 109 1.89 -13.14 1.84
N GLY A 110 1.80 -13.40 0.54
CA GLY A 110 0.93 -14.41 -0.06
C GLY A 110 1.73 -15.67 -0.39
N MET A 111 1.23 -16.83 0.02
CA MET A 111 1.88 -18.13 -0.18
C MET A 111 0.86 -19.17 -0.64
N ASP A 112 1.19 -19.98 -1.66
CA ASP A 112 0.31 -21.05 -2.13
C ASP A 112 0.30 -22.24 -1.14
N THR A 113 -0.54 -23.25 -1.43
CA THR A 113 -0.65 -24.46 -0.60
C THR A 113 0.58 -25.36 -0.64
N GLN A 114 1.54 -25.10 -1.51
CA GLN A 114 2.82 -25.82 -1.64
C GLN A 114 3.98 -25.09 -0.96
N GLY A 115 3.72 -23.88 -0.42
CA GLY A 115 4.72 -23.08 0.27
C GLY A 115 5.53 -22.14 -0.64
N HIS A 116 5.10 -21.91 -1.89
CA HIS A 116 5.73 -20.92 -2.76
C HIS A 116 5.13 -19.55 -2.53
N PHE A 117 5.96 -18.51 -2.60
CA PHE A 117 5.49 -17.13 -2.56
C PHE A 117 4.71 -16.80 -3.85
N VAL A 118 3.47 -16.29 -3.66
CA VAL A 118 2.63 -15.76 -4.72
C VAL A 118 2.85 -14.26 -4.88
N GLY A 119 2.99 -13.55 -3.77
CA GLY A 119 3.28 -12.13 -3.75
C GLY A 119 3.79 -11.67 -2.40
N VAL A 120 4.53 -10.58 -2.41
CA VAL A 120 5.08 -9.95 -1.20
C VAL A 120 4.92 -8.44 -1.33
N LYS A 121 4.44 -7.77 -0.27
CA LYS A 121 4.27 -6.32 -0.23
C LYS A 121 4.71 -5.76 1.11
N VAL A 122 5.66 -4.84 1.10
CA VAL A 122 6.03 -4.08 2.30
C VAL A 122 4.91 -3.09 2.61
N LEU A 123 4.36 -3.17 3.82
CA LEU A 123 3.31 -2.29 4.31
C LEU A 123 3.87 -1.11 5.11
N LYS A 124 4.92 -1.36 5.92
CA LYS A 124 5.57 -0.34 6.73
C LYS A 124 7.03 -0.70 6.99
N HIS A 125 7.89 0.30 6.92
CA HIS A 125 9.28 0.21 7.39
C HIS A 125 9.75 1.57 7.92
N SER A 126 10.81 1.56 8.71
CA SER A 126 11.49 2.76 9.21
C SER A 126 12.95 2.80 8.73
N GLU A 127 13.27 2.03 7.69
CA GLU A 127 14.62 1.94 7.15
C GLU A 127 15.00 3.19 6.35
N PRO A 128 16.26 3.67 6.43
CA PRO A 128 16.73 4.87 5.75
C PRO A 128 16.98 4.65 4.24
N ILE A 129 16.16 3.84 3.58
CA ILE A 129 16.34 3.46 2.16
C ILE A 129 16.32 4.68 1.24
N LEU A 130 15.54 5.69 1.57
CA LEU A 130 15.45 6.93 0.79
C LEU A 130 16.76 7.76 0.80
N LEU A 131 17.64 7.52 1.77
CA LEU A 131 18.94 8.20 1.85
C LEU A 131 19.98 7.61 0.90
N LEU A 132 19.72 6.42 0.35
CA LEU A 132 20.65 5.73 -0.55
C LEU A 132 20.43 6.05 -2.02
N GLY A 133 19.44 6.89 -2.36
CA GLY A 133 19.18 7.32 -3.73
C GLY A 133 18.74 6.19 -4.68
N ILE A 134 18.11 5.14 -4.15
CA ILE A 134 17.58 3.99 -4.91
C ILE A 134 16.10 4.21 -5.19
#